data_6678d6ea9c5eb91f39acf52dbc1533ba
#
_entry.id   6678d6ea9c5eb91f39acf52dbc1533ba
#
_cell.length_a   1.000
_cell.length_b   1.000
_cell.length_c   1.000
_cell.angle_alpha   90.00
_cell.angle_beta   90.00
_cell.angle_gamma   90.00
#
_symmetry.space_group_name_H-M   'P 1'
#
loop_
_entity.id
_entity.type
_entity.pdbx_description
1 polymer ?
#
loop_
_entity_poly.entity_id
_entity_poly.type
_entity_poly.pdbx_seq_one_letter_code
_entity_poly.pdbx_strand_id
1 'polypeptide(L)'
;PEAPVAEQEEDAKPDKAPKIKDKVAFHTKDTTMNVMQSEVGNLLMPLMDGGLHYFLAGARASVGVKSGRYVFEVKVIEVMDPAEDATARGKAKPQIRIGLATASSSLFLGDSEESICFDMEGAVMHHKLKRQGGAKFGSGDVLALVLNLDASSPNAGTVSIFKNGVRACQPQALPASLKGKALHPALSFRGATLHYNFSAVLSKPLPFSCRCLAEAAAKDVVVQPATSPPKDGKYEVLFP
;
A
#
# COMPACT_ATOMS: atom_id res chain seq x y z
N PRO A 1 -19.44 22.19 4.04
CA PRO A 1 -18.52 21.45 3.20
C PRO A 1 -17.21 22.23 3.16
N GLU A 2 -16.11 21.59 3.62
CA GLU A 2 -14.77 22.16 3.48
C GLU A 2 -14.46 22.36 2.00
N ALA A 3 -13.87 23.50 1.66
CA ALA A 3 -13.44 23.76 0.30
C ALA A 3 -12.47 22.67 -0.18
N PRO A 4 -12.55 22.23 -1.45
CA PRO A 4 -11.64 21.23 -1.96
C PRO A 4 -10.20 21.71 -1.77
N VAL A 5 -9.37 20.85 -1.21
CA VAL A 5 -7.95 21.15 -0.99
C VAL A 5 -7.30 21.38 -2.35
N ALA A 6 -6.68 22.54 -2.53
CA ALA A 6 -5.98 22.86 -3.78
C ALA A 6 -4.87 21.83 -4.04
N GLU A 7 -4.75 21.37 -5.30
CA GLU A 7 -3.70 20.42 -5.67
C GLU A 7 -2.32 21.06 -5.52
N GLN A 8 -1.40 20.33 -4.93
CA GLN A 8 -0.06 20.81 -4.57
C GLN A 8 1.05 20.07 -5.33
N GLU A 9 0.68 19.04 -6.11
CA GLU A 9 1.64 18.31 -6.93
C GLU A 9 1.67 18.87 -8.35
N GLU A 10 2.85 19.00 -8.91
CA GLU A 10 3.05 19.39 -10.31
C GLU A 10 3.09 18.14 -11.19
N ASP A 11 2.90 18.32 -12.51
CA ASP A 11 3.04 17.23 -13.48
C ASP A 11 4.43 16.61 -13.46
N ALA A 12 4.50 15.28 -13.57
CA ALA A 12 5.76 14.58 -13.67
C ALA A 12 6.49 14.97 -14.96
N LYS A 13 7.75 15.41 -14.83
CA LYS A 13 8.61 15.68 -15.98
C LYS A 13 8.92 14.38 -16.72
N PRO A 14 9.01 14.41 -18.07
CA PRO A 14 9.44 13.25 -18.85
C PRO A 14 10.82 12.76 -18.36
N ASP A 15 10.94 11.46 -18.11
CA ASP A 15 12.20 10.83 -17.73
C ASP A 15 12.61 9.80 -18.80
N LYS A 16 13.84 9.91 -19.29
CA LYS A 16 14.43 9.00 -20.27
C LYS A 16 15.27 7.88 -19.62
N ALA A 17 15.31 7.83 -18.29
CA ALA A 17 16.07 6.82 -17.58
C ALA A 17 15.54 5.40 -17.89
N PRO A 18 16.39 4.38 -17.91
CA PRO A 18 15.97 2.99 -18.08
C PRO A 18 14.96 2.62 -16.98
N LYS A 19 13.83 2.06 -17.41
CA LYS A 19 12.79 1.56 -16.50
C LYS A 19 13.19 0.18 -15.95
N ILE A 20 12.57 -0.20 -14.82
CA ILE A 20 12.69 -1.55 -14.29
C ILE A 20 12.15 -2.57 -15.30
N LYS A 21 12.79 -3.75 -15.34
CA LYS A 21 12.35 -4.89 -16.16
C LYS A 21 11.52 -5.88 -15.36
N ASP A 22 11.70 -5.89 -14.05
CA ASP A 22 11.04 -6.80 -13.15
C ASP A 22 9.58 -6.37 -12.92
N LYS A 23 8.68 -7.36 -12.89
CA LYS A 23 7.28 -7.12 -12.55
C LYS A 23 7.16 -6.77 -11.07
N VAL A 24 6.48 -5.68 -10.77
CA VAL A 24 6.09 -5.35 -9.39
C VAL A 24 5.00 -6.32 -8.95
N ALA A 25 5.22 -7.02 -7.86
CA ALA A 25 4.28 -8.02 -7.34
C ALA A 25 4.39 -8.14 -5.82
N PHE A 26 3.38 -8.72 -5.21
CA PHE A 26 3.49 -9.29 -3.87
C PHE A 26 4.02 -10.71 -3.99
N HIS A 27 5.15 -10.98 -3.33
CA HIS A 27 5.70 -12.34 -3.31
C HIS A 27 5.27 -13.05 -2.03
N THR A 28 5.00 -14.35 -2.12
CA THR A 28 4.54 -15.17 -0.99
C THR A 28 5.46 -15.07 0.22
N LYS A 29 6.77 -14.92 0.03
CA LYS A 29 7.75 -14.75 1.11
C LYS A 29 7.58 -13.45 1.91
N ASP A 30 6.91 -12.46 1.32
CA ASP A 30 6.64 -11.14 1.92
C ASP A 30 5.14 -10.93 2.15
N THR A 31 4.43 -12.02 2.41
CA THR A 31 3.03 -12.04 2.86
C THR A 31 2.90 -12.89 4.11
N THR A 32 1.94 -12.56 4.98
CA THR A 32 1.58 -13.44 6.08
C THR A 32 0.85 -14.69 5.55
N MET A 33 0.90 -15.79 6.29
CA MET A 33 0.33 -17.08 5.87
C MET A 33 -1.19 -17.04 5.61
N ASN A 34 -1.88 -16.07 6.18
CA ASN A 34 -3.34 -15.90 6.01
C ASN A 34 -3.71 -15.01 4.81
N VAL A 35 -2.76 -14.66 3.93
CA VAL A 35 -3.04 -14.00 2.65
C VAL A 35 -3.30 -15.04 1.58
N MET A 36 -4.48 -14.99 0.96
CA MET A 36 -4.74 -15.65 -0.31
C MET A 36 -4.52 -14.66 -1.44
N GLN A 37 -3.62 -14.99 -2.34
CA GLN A 37 -3.34 -14.19 -3.52
C GLN A 37 -3.87 -14.88 -4.77
N SER A 38 -4.70 -14.16 -5.55
CA SER A 38 -5.09 -14.60 -6.88
C SER A 38 -4.16 -13.92 -7.90
N GLU A 39 -3.43 -14.72 -8.67
CA GLU A 39 -2.59 -14.22 -9.76
C GLU A 39 -3.44 -13.71 -10.93
N VAL A 40 -4.62 -14.30 -11.11
CA VAL A 40 -5.60 -13.85 -12.09
C VAL A 40 -6.44 -12.75 -11.45
N GLY A 41 -6.22 -11.50 -11.87
CA GLY A 41 -6.99 -10.35 -11.39
C GLY A 41 -6.38 -9.59 -10.22
N ASN A 42 -5.14 -9.89 -9.78
CA ASN A 42 -4.41 -9.13 -8.77
C ASN A 42 -5.21 -8.92 -7.47
N LEU A 43 -5.84 -9.97 -6.95
CA LEU A 43 -6.64 -9.92 -5.73
C LEU A 43 -5.84 -10.41 -4.52
N LEU A 44 -6.06 -9.77 -3.39
CA LEU A 44 -5.63 -10.19 -2.07
C LEU A 44 -6.86 -10.39 -1.19
N MET A 45 -6.97 -11.56 -0.60
CA MET A 45 -8.08 -11.95 0.28
C MET A 45 -7.50 -12.52 1.59
N PRO A 46 -8.08 -12.24 2.76
CA PRO A 46 -7.66 -12.87 3.99
C PRO A 46 -8.30 -14.25 4.13
N LEU A 47 -7.54 -15.23 4.63
CA LEU A 47 -8.12 -16.47 5.14
C LEU A 47 -8.95 -16.15 6.38
N MET A 48 -10.17 -16.68 6.43
CA MET A 48 -11.12 -16.37 7.50
C MET A 48 -11.43 -17.57 8.40
N ASP A 49 -11.01 -18.78 8.01
CA ASP A 49 -11.29 -20.01 8.74
C ASP A 49 -10.36 -20.23 9.94
N GLY A 50 -10.78 -21.08 10.87
CA GLY A 50 -9.93 -21.57 11.96
C GLY A 50 -9.42 -20.49 12.92
N GLY A 51 -10.15 -19.39 13.10
CA GLY A 51 -9.71 -18.29 13.96
C GLY A 51 -8.83 -17.26 13.28
N LEU A 52 -8.42 -17.46 12.02
CA LEU A 52 -7.60 -16.50 11.26
C LEU A 52 -8.31 -15.16 10.99
N HIS A 53 -9.64 -15.13 11.08
CA HIS A 53 -10.44 -13.90 10.97
C HIS A 53 -10.14 -12.85 12.05
N TYR A 54 -9.46 -13.22 13.15
CA TYR A 54 -9.01 -12.27 14.16
C TYR A 54 -7.74 -11.52 13.77
N PHE A 55 -6.93 -12.09 12.87
CA PHE A 55 -5.61 -11.58 12.55
C PHE A 55 -5.61 -10.69 11.31
N LEU A 56 -4.70 -9.73 11.29
CA LEU A 56 -4.41 -8.98 10.09
C LEU A 56 -3.66 -9.85 9.09
N ALA A 57 -4.05 -9.79 7.84
CA ALA A 57 -3.26 -10.25 6.72
C ALA A 57 -2.33 -9.11 6.28
N GLY A 58 -1.11 -9.40 5.94
CA GLY A 58 -0.12 -8.42 5.54
C GLY A 58 0.62 -8.83 4.26
N ALA A 59 0.90 -7.87 3.39
CA ALA A 59 1.64 -8.08 2.16
C ALA A 59 2.52 -6.86 1.84
N ARG A 60 3.76 -7.10 1.36
CA ARG A 60 4.71 -6.08 0.91
C ARG A 60 5.15 -6.36 -0.52
N ALA A 61 5.18 -5.30 -1.35
CA ALA A 61 5.56 -5.40 -2.74
C ALA A 61 7.08 -5.59 -2.93
N SER A 62 7.43 -6.24 -4.02
CA SER A 62 8.82 -6.57 -4.39
C SER A 62 9.69 -5.36 -4.71
N VAL A 63 9.10 -4.20 -5.00
CA VAL A 63 9.83 -2.99 -5.42
C VAL A 63 9.69 -1.91 -4.36
N GLY A 64 10.84 -1.41 -3.86
CA GLY A 64 10.94 -0.30 -2.93
C GLY A 64 11.50 0.94 -3.60
N VAL A 65 10.84 2.08 -3.42
CA VAL A 65 11.21 3.38 -3.96
C VAL A 65 12.18 4.08 -3.01
N LYS A 66 13.32 4.58 -3.53
CA LYS A 66 14.32 5.35 -2.77
C LYS A 66 14.54 6.78 -3.27
N SER A 67 13.98 7.12 -4.45
CA SER A 67 13.99 8.46 -5.03
C SER A 67 12.90 8.62 -6.07
N GLY A 68 12.68 9.85 -6.55
CA GLY A 68 11.64 10.16 -7.54
C GLY A 68 10.22 10.19 -6.94
N ARG A 69 9.22 10.29 -7.81
CA ARG A 69 7.81 10.34 -7.43
C ARG A 69 7.03 9.27 -8.18
N TYR A 70 6.35 8.40 -7.42
CA TYR A 70 5.67 7.23 -7.94
C TYR A 70 4.32 7.01 -7.28
N VAL A 71 3.40 6.39 -8.02
CA VAL A 71 2.05 6.05 -7.57
C VAL A 71 1.76 4.57 -7.79
N PHE A 72 0.95 4.01 -6.89
CA PHE A 72 0.27 2.73 -7.07
C PHE A 72 -1.18 2.85 -6.57
N GLU A 73 -2.05 1.95 -7.03
CA GLU A 73 -3.45 1.93 -6.64
C GLU A 73 -3.84 0.64 -5.92
N VAL A 74 -4.82 0.80 -5.04
CA VAL A 74 -5.54 -0.31 -4.41
C VAL A 74 -7.03 0.00 -4.47
N LYS A 75 -7.81 -0.91 -5.05
CA LYS A 75 -9.26 -0.86 -5.00
C LYS A 75 -9.77 -1.76 -3.90
N VAL A 76 -10.63 -1.23 -3.05
CA VAL A 76 -11.36 -2.02 -2.08
C VAL A 76 -12.54 -2.68 -2.81
N ILE A 77 -12.47 -3.98 -3.04
CA ILE A 77 -13.55 -4.71 -3.72
C ILE A 77 -14.72 -4.86 -2.78
N GLU A 78 -14.44 -5.34 -1.56
CA GLU A 78 -15.45 -5.64 -0.57
C GLU A 78 -14.89 -5.43 0.83
N VAL A 79 -15.74 -4.97 1.73
CA VAL A 79 -15.51 -4.99 3.18
C VAL A 79 -16.63 -5.81 3.79
N MET A 80 -16.28 -6.88 4.49
CA MET A 80 -17.25 -7.77 5.13
C MET A 80 -17.96 -7.04 6.26
N ASP A 81 -19.29 -7.05 6.25
CA ASP A 81 -20.09 -6.54 7.36
C ASP A 81 -20.20 -7.63 8.45
N PRO A 82 -19.67 -7.40 9.66
CA PRO A 82 -19.83 -8.35 10.75
C PRO A 82 -21.29 -8.57 11.17
N ALA A 83 -22.19 -7.64 10.82
CA ALA A 83 -23.62 -7.73 11.18
C ALA A 83 -24.41 -8.68 10.28
N GLU A 84 -23.95 -8.93 9.06
CA GLU A 84 -24.64 -9.82 8.12
C GLU A 84 -24.41 -11.31 8.43
N ASP A 85 -23.45 -11.64 9.28
CA ASP A 85 -23.16 -13.02 9.65
C ASP A 85 -23.71 -13.31 11.05
N ALA A 86 -24.82 -14.06 11.11
CA ALA A 86 -25.47 -14.48 12.37
C ALA A 86 -24.54 -15.24 13.34
N THR A 87 -23.39 -15.76 12.84
CA THR A 87 -22.33 -16.41 13.63
C THR A 87 -21.28 -15.43 14.14
N ALA A 88 -21.42 -14.13 13.81
CA ALA A 88 -20.41 -13.10 13.98
C ALA A 88 -20.24 -12.56 15.41
N ARG A 89 -20.92 -13.13 16.42
CA ARG A 89 -20.67 -12.76 17.83
C ARG A 89 -19.20 -12.99 18.17
N GLY A 90 -18.45 -11.87 18.32
CA GLY A 90 -17.03 -11.88 18.65
C GLY A 90 -16.08 -11.76 17.46
N LYS A 91 -16.54 -11.62 16.22
CA LYS A 91 -15.64 -11.39 15.06
C LYS A 91 -14.96 -10.02 15.15
N ALA A 92 -13.69 -10.00 14.80
CA ALA A 92 -12.90 -8.77 14.77
C ALA A 92 -13.41 -7.84 13.64
N LYS A 93 -13.50 -6.54 13.93
CA LYS A 93 -13.95 -5.53 12.95
C LYS A 93 -13.04 -5.51 11.71
N PRO A 94 -13.61 -5.32 10.51
CA PRO A 94 -12.81 -5.11 9.30
C PRO A 94 -11.80 -3.99 9.49
N GLN A 95 -10.65 -4.15 8.87
CA GLN A 95 -9.58 -3.17 8.93
C GLN A 95 -8.79 -3.19 7.62
N ILE A 96 -8.49 -2.01 7.08
CA ILE A 96 -7.63 -1.85 5.91
C ILE A 96 -6.63 -0.76 6.22
N ARG A 97 -5.34 -1.05 5.98
CA ARG A 97 -4.24 -0.10 6.06
C ARG A 97 -3.46 -0.18 4.75
N ILE A 98 -3.31 0.95 4.08
CA ILE A 98 -2.59 1.08 2.82
C ILE A 98 -1.40 2.01 3.07
N GLY A 99 -0.19 1.59 2.74
CA GLY A 99 0.96 2.41 3.06
C GLY A 99 2.27 1.90 2.49
N LEU A 100 3.32 2.25 3.20
CA LEU A 100 4.71 2.03 2.83
C LEU A 100 5.47 1.42 4.01
N ALA A 101 6.36 0.49 3.71
CA ALA A 101 7.19 -0.17 4.70
C ALA A 101 8.62 -0.36 4.18
N THR A 102 9.61 -0.41 5.08
CA THR A 102 10.97 -0.81 4.71
C THR A 102 11.04 -2.32 4.47
N ALA A 103 12.05 -2.78 3.75
CA ALA A 103 12.34 -4.19 3.63
C ALA A 103 12.56 -4.81 5.03
N SER A 104 12.14 -6.05 5.21
CA SER A 104 12.30 -6.82 6.47
C SER A 104 11.58 -6.23 7.70
N SER A 105 10.77 -5.19 7.55
CA SER A 105 9.91 -4.68 8.63
C SER A 105 8.67 -5.56 8.82
N SER A 106 7.98 -5.37 9.94
CA SER A 106 6.67 -5.99 10.19
C SER A 106 5.70 -5.71 9.04
N LEU A 107 4.88 -6.69 8.69
CA LEU A 107 3.79 -6.54 7.72
C LEU A 107 2.52 -5.91 8.34
N PHE A 108 2.55 -5.59 9.63
CA PHE A 108 1.47 -4.86 10.31
C PHE A 108 1.78 -3.36 10.28
N LEU A 109 1.29 -2.71 9.23
CA LEU A 109 1.59 -1.31 8.96
C LEU A 109 1.17 -0.38 10.09
N GLY A 110 2.02 0.61 10.37
CA GLY A 110 1.78 1.62 11.37
C GLY A 110 2.11 1.22 12.81
N ASP A 111 2.43 -0.05 13.07
CA ASP A 111 2.72 -0.54 14.42
C ASP A 111 4.19 -0.31 14.82
N SER A 112 5.08 -0.14 13.84
CA SER A 112 6.51 0.15 14.05
C SER A 112 6.92 1.49 13.44
N GLU A 113 8.14 1.93 13.72
CA GLU A 113 8.75 3.12 13.11
C GLU A 113 9.21 2.89 11.66
N GLU A 114 9.13 1.65 11.17
CA GLU A 114 9.58 1.25 9.84
C GLU A 114 8.48 1.26 8.78
N SER A 115 7.30 1.75 9.13
CA SER A 115 6.16 1.86 8.22
C SER A 115 5.31 3.10 8.49
N ILE A 116 4.63 3.58 7.45
CA ILE A 116 3.60 4.61 7.52
C ILE A 116 2.41 4.17 6.68
N CYS A 117 1.20 4.37 7.17
CA CYS A 117 0.00 3.98 6.42
C CYS A 117 -1.19 4.90 6.69
N PHE A 118 -2.16 4.80 5.80
CA PHE A 118 -3.51 5.34 5.95
C PHE A 118 -4.46 4.20 6.28
N ASP A 119 -5.28 4.35 7.30
CA ASP A 119 -6.32 3.38 7.62
C ASP A 119 -7.68 3.75 6.99
N MET A 120 -8.60 2.80 6.94
CA MET A 120 -9.91 2.99 6.34
C MET A 120 -10.76 4.08 7.02
N GLU A 121 -10.44 4.45 8.26
CA GLU A 121 -11.09 5.55 8.99
C GLU A 121 -10.51 6.93 8.62
N GLY A 122 -9.55 6.99 7.71
CA GLY A 122 -8.90 8.22 7.24
C GLY A 122 -7.78 8.71 8.16
N ALA A 123 -7.27 7.87 9.05
CA ALA A 123 -6.15 8.26 9.88
C ALA A 123 -4.80 7.84 9.29
N VAL A 124 -3.80 8.66 9.53
CA VAL A 124 -2.39 8.36 9.28
C VAL A 124 -1.81 7.67 10.50
N MET A 125 -1.16 6.53 10.31
CA MET A 125 -0.55 5.74 11.38
C MET A 125 0.95 5.57 11.16
N HIS A 126 1.71 5.78 12.22
CA HIS A 126 3.14 5.53 12.30
C HIS A 126 3.53 5.28 13.76
N HIS A 127 4.31 4.22 14.02
CA HIS A 127 4.80 3.87 15.36
C HIS A 127 3.66 3.84 16.42
N LYS A 128 2.54 3.18 16.08
CA LYS A 128 1.29 3.10 16.89
C LYS A 128 0.58 4.45 17.12
N LEU A 129 1.17 5.55 16.70
CA LEU A 129 0.53 6.85 16.76
C LEU A 129 -0.45 7.00 15.60
N LYS A 130 -1.66 7.43 15.92
CA LYS A 130 -2.75 7.63 14.98
C LYS A 130 -3.15 9.10 14.97
N ARG A 131 -3.16 9.71 13.79
CA ARG A 131 -3.57 11.10 13.57
C ARG A 131 -4.62 11.15 12.48
N GLN A 132 -5.74 11.81 12.74
CA GLN A 132 -6.73 12.04 11.69
C GLN A 132 -6.14 12.97 10.65
N GLY A 133 -6.25 12.64 9.38
CA GLY A 133 -5.62 13.42 8.31
C GLY A 133 -6.19 13.23 6.92
N GLY A 134 -7.14 12.30 6.75
CA GLY A 134 -7.69 11.98 5.44
C GLY A 134 -9.16 11.59 5.46
N ALA A 135 -9.71 11.36 4.28
CA ALA A 135 -11.07 10.88 4.10
C ALA A 135 -11.18 9.37 4.38
N LYS A 136 -12.30 8.95 4.95
CA LYS A 136 -12.65 7.53 5.11
C LYS A 136 -12.83 6.86 3.76
N PHE A 137 -12.51 5.56 3.69
CA PHE A 137 -12.71 4.76 2.49
C PHE A 137 -13.24 3.36 2.82
N GLY A 138 -13.83 2.70 1.84
CA GLY A 138 -14.45 1.38 2.01
C GLY A 138 -14.76 0.72 0.66
N SER A 139 -15.72 -0.21 0.65
CA SER A 139 -16.10 -0.98 -0.54
C SER A 139 -16.35 -0.09 -1.76
N GLY A 140 -15.77 -0.47 -2.89
CA GLY A 140 -15.88 0.23 -4.17
C GLY A 140 -14.88 1.36 -4.38
N ASP A 141 -14.23 1.88 -3.34
CA ASP A 141 -13.27 2.96 -3.46
C ASP A 141 -11.94 2.52 -4.09
N VAL A 142 -11.39 3.38 -4.93
CA VAL A 142 -10.04 3.24 -5.50
C VAL A 142 -9.13 4.24 -4.80
N LEU A 143 -8.08 3.73 -4.17
CA LEU A 143 -7.09 4.50 -3.42
C LEU A 143 -5.79 4.54 -4.21
N ALA A 144 -5.32 5.74 -4.58
CA ALA A 144 -4.00 5.92 -5.16
C ALA A 144 -3.07 6.52 -4.10
N LEU A 145 -1.96 5.85 -3.82
CA LEU A 145 -0.94 6.32 -2.89
C LEU A 145 0.24 6.87 -3.68
N VAL A 146 0.52 8.15 -3.49
CA VAL A 146 1.65 8.85 -4.11
C VAL A 146 2.76 9.01 -3.09
N LEU A 147 3.92 8.43 -3.38
CA LEU A 147 5.17 8.67 -2.64
C LEU A 147 6.00 9.68 -3.43
N ASN A 148 6.28 10.83 -2.83
CA ASN A 148 7.08 11.88 -3.42
C ASN A 148 8.43 12.00 -2.72
N LEU A 149 9.48 11.46 -3.33
CA LEU A 149 10.88 11.57 -2.92
C LEU A 149 11.70 12.41 -3.91
N ASP A 150 11.03 13.10 -4.85
CA ASP A 150 11.69 13.97 -5.82
C ASP A 150 12.15 15.26 -5.13
N ALA A 151 13.47 15.40 -4.97
CA ALA A 151 14.07 16.56 -4.32
C ALA A 151 13.77 17.90 -5.02
N SER A 152 13.37 17.88 -6.29
CA SER A 152 12.99 19.09 -7.05
C SER A 152 11.52 19.48 -6.82
N SER A 153 10.72 18.63 -6.20
CA SER A 153 9.32 18.89 -5.92
C SER A 153 9.14 19.71 -4.64
N PRO A 154 8.20 20.66 -4.58
CA PRO A 154 7.87 21.38 -3.34
C PRO A 154 7.37 20.46 -2.23
N ASN A 155 6.82 19.29 -2.59
CA ASN A 155 6.33 18.27 -1.65
C ASN A 155 7.31 17.12 -1.44
N ALA A 156 8.60 17.32 -1.66
CA ALA A 156 9.62 16.30 -1.45
C ALA A 156 9.57 15.70 -0.02
N GLY A 157 9.72 14.39 0.08
CA GLY A 157 9.69 13.68 1.36
C GLY A 157 8.29 13.52 1.96
N THR A 158 7.26 13.43 1.13
CA THR A 158 5.87 13.25 1.57
C THR A 158 5.22 12.00 0.97
N VAL A 159 4.14 11.59 1.61
CA VAL A 159 3.19 10.59 1.10
C VAL A 159 1.79 11.19 1.11
N SER A 160 1.03 10.94 0.04
CA SER A 160 -0.35 11.41 -0.11
C SER A 160 -1.25 10.28 -0.55
N ILE A 161 -2.52 10.33 -0.15
CA ILE A 161 -3.55 9.39 -0.62
C ILE A 161 -4.63 10.15 -1.38
N PHE A 162 -5.06 9.54 -2.48
CA PHE A 162 -6.16 10.01 -3.33
C PHE A 162 -7.25 8.95 -3.32
N LYS A 163 -8.48 9.39 -3.18
CA LYS A 163 -9.67 8.54 -3.21
C LYS A 163 -10.45 8.84 -4.49
N ASN A 164 -10.62 7.83 -5.35
CA ASN A 164 -11.35 7.95 -6.61
C ASN A 164 -10.84 9.09 -7.52
N GLY A 165 -9.52 9.32 -7.51
CA GLY A 165 -8.86 10.38 -8.27
C GLY A 165 -8.82 11.75 -7.59
N VAL A 166 -9.47 11.91 -6.44
CA VAL A 166 -9.50 13.18 -5.67
C VAL A 166 -8.59 13.09 -4.45
N ARG A 167 -7.84 14.15 -4.16
CA ARG A 167 -6.97 14.21 -2.99
C ARG A 167 -7.79 14.01 -1.71
N ALA A 168 -7.41 13.00 -0.94
CA ALA A 168 -8.12 12.61 0.29
C ALA A 168 -7.47 13.15 1.57
N CYS A 169 -6.20 13.63 1.50
CA CYS A 169 -5.52 14.25 2.63
C CYS A 169 -4.47 15.26 2.14
N GLN A 170 -4.03 16.14 3.04
CA GLN A 170 -2.83 16.95 2.83
C GLN A 170 -1.58 16.04 2.72
N PRO A 171 -0.55 16.43 1.95
CA PRO A 171 0.71 15.69 1.92
C PRO A 171 1.25 15.45 3.33
N GLN A 172 1.50 14.20 3.69
CA GLN A 172 2.01 13.80 4.99
C GLN A 172 3.53 13.67 4.92
N ALA A 173 4.24 14.44 5.73
CA ALA A 173 5.69 14.34 5.80
C ALA A 173 6.13 12.94 6.25
N LEU A 174 7.11 12.36 5.57
CA LEU A 174 7.69 11.10 5.99
C LEU A 174 8.40 11.28 7.34
N PRO A 175 8.16 10.36 8.29
CA PRO A 175 8.90 10.30 9.54
C PRO A 175 10.43 10.21 9.31
N ALA A 176 11.20 10.74 10.24
CA ALA A 176 12.67 10.72 10.15
C ALA A 176 13.23 9.30 10.01
N SER A 177 12.61 8.32 10.67
CA SER A 177 12.95 6.90 10.61
C SER A 177 12.84 6.28 9.21
N LEU A 178 12.04 6.87 8.32
CA LEU A 178 11.80 6.38 6.95
C LEU A 178 12.61 7.15 5.88
N LYS A 179 13.16 8.31 6.22
CA LYS A 179 13.94 9.11 5.28
C LYS A 179 15.21 8.38 4.83
N GLY A 180 15.49 8.43 3.53
CA GLY A 180 16.68 7.78 2.94
C GLY A 180 16.60 6.27 2.81
N LYS A 181 15.51 5.65 3.23
CA LYS A 181 15.28 4.20 3.07
C LYS A 181 14.46 3.91 1.82
N ALA A 182 14.63 2.72 1.25
CA ALA A 182 13.73 2.23 0.20
C ALA A 182 12.38 1.86 0.83
N LEU A 183 11.30 2.43 0.31
CA LEU A 183 9.95 2.27 0.83
C LEU A 183 9.12 1.43 -0.16
N HIS A 184 8.65 0.29 0.31
CA HIS A 184 7.87 -0.67 -0.47
C HIS A 184 6.37 -0.42 -0.24
N PRO A 185 5.54 -0.43 -1.29
CA PRO A 185 4.10 -0.54 -1.11
C PRO A 185 3.75 -1.71 -0.22
N ALA A 186 2.88 -1.48 0.74
CA ALA A 186 2.47 -2.54 1.65
C ALA A 186 1.01 -2.36 2.09
N LEU A 187 0.38 -3.47 2.41
CA LEU A 187 -1.03 -3.56 2.79
C LEU A 187 -1.14 -4.39 4.06
N SER A 188 -2.00 -3.98 4.97
CA SER A 188 -2.45 -4.82 6.08
C SER A 188 -3.97 -4.77 6.14
N PHE A 189 -4.62 -5.91 6.15
CA PHE A 189 -6.07 -5.95 6.03
C PHE A 189 -6.68 -7.15 6.77
N ARG A 190 -7.94 -7.03 7.11
CA ARG A 190 -8.78 -8.06 7.73
C ARG A 190 -10.22 -7.82 7.33
N GLY A 191 -10.95 -8.90 6.98
CA GLY A 191 -12.35 -8.79 6.58
C GLY A 191 -12.57 -7.91 5.36
N ALA A 192 -11.65 -7.93 4.40
CA ALA A 192 -11.76 -7.16 3.17
C ALA A 192 -11.04 -7.84 2.02
N THR A 193 -11.59 -7.73 0.82
CA THR A 193 -10.96 -8.15 -0.44
C THR A 193 -10.40 -6.92 -1.15
N LEU A 194 -9.12 -6.97 -1.50
CA LEU A 194 -8.39 -5.87 -2.14
C LEU A 194 -7.93 -6.27 -3.54
N HIS A 195 -8.03 -5.35 -4.49
CA HIS A 195 -7.42 -5.46 -5.81
C HIS A 195 -6.28 -4.44 -5.89
N TYR A 196 -5.05 -4.91 -6.12
CA TYR A 196 -3.91 -4.02 -6.29
C TYR A 196 -3.61 -3.77 -7.78
N ASN A 197 -3.20 -2.55 -8.09
CA ASN A 197 -2.81 -2.15 -9.43
C ASN A 197 -1.39 -1.57 -9.41
N PHE A 198 -0.45 -2.37 -9.89
CA PHE A 198 0.94 -1.97 -10.14
C PHE A 198 1.23 -1.78 -11.64
N SER A 199 0.20 -1.68 -12.49
CA SER A 199 0.37 -1.47 -13.93
C SER A 199 0.84 -0.05 -14.25
N ALA A 200 1.11 0.20 -15.52
CA ALA A 200 1.48 1.52 -16.03
C ALA A 200 0.29 2.50 -16.16
N VAL A 201 -0.93 2.02 -15.91
CA VAL A 201 -2.15 2.81 -16.08
C VAL A 201 -2.98 2.80 -14.81
N LEU A 202 -3.35 3.98 -14.35
CA LEU A 202 -4.25 4.15 -13.22
C LEU A 202 -5.70 3.88 -13.61
N SER A 203 -6.46 3.25 -12.72
CA SER A 203 -7.91 3.04 -12.89
C SER A 203 -8.70 4.34 -12.73
N LYS A 204 -8.17 5.28 -11.95
CA LYS A 204 -8.71 6.61 -11.75
C LYS A 204 -7.63 7.65 -12.00
N PRO A 205 -7.83 8.60 -12.95
CA PRO A 205 -6.84 9.63 -13.21
C PRO A 205 -6.65 10.51 -11.97
N LEU A 206 -5.41 10.94 -11.74
CA LEU A 206 -5.07 11.94 -10.76
C LEU A 206 -5.19 13.35 -11.37
N PRO A 207 -5.29 14.41 -10.56
CA PRO A 207 -5.35 15.80 -11.05
C PRO A 207 -4.02 16.29 -11.66
N PHE A 208 -2.97 15.49 -11.62
CA PHE A 208 -1.64 15.73 -12.19
C PHE A 208 -1.07 14.42 -12.76
N SER A 209 -0.12 14.54 -13.68
CA SER A 209 0.58 13.34 -14.18
C SER A 209 1.57 12.81 -13.15
N CYS A 210 1.50 11.51 -12.85
CA CYS A 210 2.42 10.81 -11.95
C CYS A 210 2.86 9.49 -12.59
N ARG A 211 4.12 9.13 -12.42
CA ARG A 211 4.64 7.86 -12.91
C ARG A 211 4.13 6.71 -12.07
N CYS A 212 3.56 5.69 -12.72
CA CYS A 212 3.18 4.46 -12.04
C CYS A 212 4.42 3.65 -11.66
N LEU A 213 4.31 2.87 -10.60
CA LEU A 213 5.44 2.10 -10.06
C LEU A 213 6.01 1.09 -11.08
N ALA A 214 5.18 0.53 -11.97
CA ALA A 214 5.65 -0.34 -13.06
C ALA A 214 6.60 0.37 -14.05
N GLU A 215 6.56 1.68 -14.10
CA GLU A 215 7.39 2.49 -14.97
C GLU A 215 8.54 3.18 -14.22
N ALA A 216 8.85 2.71 -13.02
CA ALA A 216 9.88 3.31 -12.20
C ALA A 216 11.25 3.24 -12.88
N ALA A 217 12.02 4.33 -12.77
CA ALA A 217 13.39 4.33 -13.22
C ALA A 217 14.22 3.36 -12.36
N ALA A 218 15.03 2.51 -12.99
CA ALA A 218 15.83 1.50 -12.28
C ALA A 218 16.76 2.10 -11.21
N LYS A 219 17.23 3.33 -11.43
CA LYS A 219 18.05 4.08 -10.45
C LYS A 219 17.27 4.49 -9.19
N ASP A 220 15.95 4.63 -9.27
CA ASP A 220 15.09 5.17 -8.21
C ASP A 220 14.54 4.08 -7.28
N VAL A 221 14.78 2.82 -7.58
CA VAL A 221 14.17 1.71 -6.84
C VAL A 221 15.17 0.64 -6.44
N VAL A 222 14.73 -0.20 -5.51
CA VAL A 222 15.36 -1.47 -5.14
C VAL A 222 14.36 -2.58 -5.44
N VAL A 223 14.77 -3.58 -6.21
CA VAL A 223 13.94 -4.73 -6.55
C VAL A 223 14.36 -5.93 -5.70
N GLN A 224 13.40 -6.53 -5.03
CA GLN A 224 13.59 -7.81 -4.35
C GLN A 224 13.23 -8.93 -5.33
N PRO A 225 14.17 -9.80 -5.67
CA PRO A 225 13.91 -10.87 -6.63
C PRO A 225 12.88 -11.86 -6.08
N ALA A 226 12.10 -12.46 -6.98
CA ALA A 226 11.29 -13.60 -6.63
C ALA A 226 12.19 -14.71 -6.11
N THR A 227 11.79 -15.34 -5.01
CA THR A 227 12.55 -16.47 -4.46
C THR A 227 12.20 -17.71 -5.26
N SER A 228 13.19 -18.38 -5.80
CA SER A 228 13.00 -19.75 -6.31
C SER A 228 12.61 -20.67 -5.15
N PRO A 229 11.73 -21.66 -5.37
CA PRO A 229 11.43 -22.65 -4.35
C PRO A 229 12.74 -23.23 -3.76
N PRO A 230 12.87 -23.34 -2.44
CA PRO A 230 14.06 -23.88 -1.84
C PRO A 230 14.25 -25.33 -2.28
N LYS A 231 15.49 -25.72 -2.59
CA LYS A 231 15.81 -27.05 -3.10
C LYS A 231 15.49 -28.17 -2.09
N ASP A 232 15.47 -27.85 -0.80
CA ASP A 232 15.16 -28.78 0.29
C ASP A 232 13.65 -28.84 0.63
N GLY A 233 12.81 -28.10 -0.10
CA GLY A 233 11.37 -28.04 0.11
C GLY A 233 10.93 -27.38 1.41
N LYS A 234 11.84 -26.70 2.15
CA LYS A 234 11.52 -26.00 3.39
C LYS A 234 11.21 -24.54 3.12
N TYR A 235 10.14 -24.04 3.70
CA TYR A 235 9.69 -22.67 3.55
C TYR A 235 9.63 -21.97 4.90
N GLU A 236 10.04 -20.71 4.91
CA GLU A 236 9.75 -19.82 6.04
C GLU A 236 8.32 -19.32 5.93
N VAL A 237 7.58 -19.34 7.02
CA VAL A 237 6.19 -18.90 7.09
C VAL A 237 6.09 -17.73 8.04
N LEU A 238 5.51 -16.62 7.56
CA LEU A 238 5.22 -15.46 8.38
C LEU A 238 3.84 -15.61 9.04
N PHE A 239 3.84 -15.72 10.33
CA PHE A 239 2.59 -15.79 11.10
C PHE A 239 1.97 -14.38 11.22
N PRO A 240 0.62 -14.29 11.26
CA PRO A 240 -0.09 -13.05 11.51
C PRO A 240 0.01 -12.58 12.96
#